data_ecf5bf9d38cd1b18d479e41b1b5d00ca
#
_entry.id   ecf5bf9d38cd1b18d479e41b1b5d00ca
#
_cell.length_a   1.000
_cell.length_b   1.000
_cell.length_c   1.000
_cell.angle_alpha   90.00
_cell.angle_beta   90.00
_cell.angle_gamma   90.00
#
_symmetry.space_group_name_H-M   'P 1'
#
loop_
_entity.id
_entity.type
_entity.pdbx_description
1 polymer ?
#
loop_
_entity_poly.entity_id
_entity_poly.type
_entity_poly.pdbx_seq_one_letter_code
_entity_poly.pdbx_strand_id
1 'polypeptide(L)'
;MPAIITSKFRRNNAQQFEESFGEATPNIYYLGIGKPTAYGTKTRPDGRTENIGTDSAPVTPADSVQDEYDVFDDLLAAKRITSSDVSFACPRINWTTGTTYDIYRHDYGNRITGTTNIQAAHSGATNLYDANFYVLNSNFEVYKCLDNDNNTPSTIEPTGASILILETSDGYKWKYMYTMSAAQQANFLSTDFMGISTNSTTTTNAKDGSIDIIKIKTPGTGGTAGTFTNIPIRGDGANGTCTV
;
A
#
# COMPACT_ATOMS: atom_id res chain seq x y z
N MET A 1 9.17 25.89 13.91
CA MET A 1 9.82 24.58 14.03
C MET A 1 9.18 23.67 13.01
N PRO A 2 9.93 22.90 12.21
CA PRO A 2 9.34 21.92 11.32
C PRO A 2 8.59 20.88 12.15
N ALA A 3 7.46 20.38 11.63
CA ALA A 3 6.64 19.37 12.31
C ALA A 3 7.47 18.10 12.54
N ILE A 4 7.51 17.64 13.79
CA ILE A 4 8.26 16.43 14.20
C ILE A 4 7.54 15.13 13.75
N ILE A 5 6.36 15.25 13.14
CA ILE A 5 5.57 14.09 12.69
C ILE A 5 6.19 13.50 11.44
N THR A 6 7.01 12.47 11.62
CA THR A 6 7.62 11.70 10.54
C THR A 6 6.66 10.66 9.98
N SER A 7 6.93 10.16 8.76
CA SER A 7 6.16 9.06 8.16
C SER A 7 6.19 7.78 9.02
N LYS A 8 7.30 7.53 9.70
CA LYS A 8 7.42 6.39 10.64
C LYS A 8 6.49 6.56 11.84
N PHE A 9 6.41 7.76 12.40
CA PHE A 9 5.52 8.05 13.53
C PHE A 9 4.04 7.90 13.14
N ARG A 10 3.65 8.45 11.98
CA ARG A 10 2.27 8.29 11.47
C ARG A 10 1.89 6.84 11.25
N ARG A 11 2.81 6.05 10.67
CA ARG A 11 2.58 4.61 10.48
C ARG A 11 2.44 3.88 11.80
N ASN A 12 3.30 4.15 12.78
CA ASN A 12 3.22 3.54 14.10
C ASN A 12 1.89 3.86 14.80
N ASN A 13 1.44 5.12 14.74
CA ASN A 13 0.15 5.50 15.31
C ASN A 13 -1.02 4.78 14.64
N ALA A 14 -0.99 4.64 13.31
CA ALA A 14 -2.01 3.89 12.59
C ALA A 14 -2.02 2.40 12.97
N GLN A 15 -0.84 1.79 13.15
CA GLN A 15 -0.70 0.41 13.61
C GLN A 15 -1.25 0.24 15.04
N GLN A 16 -0.87 1.11 15.97
CA GLN A 16 -1.38 1.08 17.34
C GLN A 16 -2.89 1.27 17.40
N PHE A 17 -3.43 2.14 16.56
CA PHE A 17 -4.88 2.33 16.47
C PHE A 17 -5.58 1.06 15.98
N GLU A 18 -5.08 0.43 14.93
CA GLU A 18 -5.63 -0.84 14.43
C GLU A 18 -5.50 -1.97 15.47
N GLU A 19 -4.35 -2.10 16.12
CA GLU A 19 -4.11 -3.10 17.18
C GLU A 19 -5.07 -2.94 18.36
N SER A 20 -5.44 -1.70 18.71
CA SER A 20 -6.34 -1.42 19.84
C SER A 20 -7.74 -2.04 19.73
N PHE A 21 -8.17 -2.41 18.51
CA PHE A 21 -9.43 -3.14 18.30
C PHE A 21 -9.32 -4.63 18.63
N GLY A 22 -8.12 -5.19 18.59
CA GLY A 22 -7.85 -6.62 18.79
C GLY A 22 -7.32 -6.99 20.18
N GLU A 23 -7.12 -6.04 21.08
CA GLU A 23 -6.62 -6.27 22.44
C GLU A 23 -7.58 -7.08 23.30
N ALA A 24 -7.06 -7.72 24.36
CA ALA A 24 -7.87 -8.49 25.31
C ALA A 24 -8.96 -7.65 25.98
N THR A 25 -8.70 -6.35 26.18
CA THR A 25 -9.68 -5.36 26.63
C THR A 25 -9.71 -4.24 25.58
N PRO A 26 -10.43 -4.45 24.47
CA PRO A 26 -10.40 -3.51 23.36
C PRO A 26 -11.08 -2.20 23.71
N ASN A 27 -10.56 -1.11 23.20
CA ASN A 27 -11.26 0.17 23.23
C ASN A 27 -12.56 0.07 22.41
N ILE A 28 -13.59 0.75 22.89
CA ILE A 28 -14.90 0.75 22.21
C ILE A 28 -14.96 2.00 21.34
N TYR A 29 -15.08 1.79 20.04
CA TYR A 29 -15.23 2.86 19.06
C TYR A 29 -16.56 2.74 18.34
N TYR A 30 -17.14 3.87 17.98
CA TYR A 30 -18.33 3.98 17.15
C TYR A 30 -18.03 4.81 15.92
N LEU A 31 -18.48 4.34 14.77
CA LEU A 31 -18.53 5.12 13.54
C LEU A 31 -19.90 5.78 13.46
N GLY A 32 -19.92 7.10 13.54
CA GLY A 32 -21.12 7.91 13.29
C GLY A 32 -21.22 8.28 11.83
N ILE A 33 -22.42 8.20 11.29
CA ILE A 33 -22.76 8.68 9.95
C ILE A 33 -23.76 9.80 10.15
N GLY A 34 -23.47 10.95 9.65
CA GLY A 34 -24.31 12.14 9.73
C GLY A 34 -24.05 13.02 8.58
N LYS A 35 -24.70 13.92 8.51
CA LYS A 35 -25.07 15.31 8.47
C LYS A 35 -26.31 15.48 7.56
N PRO A 36 -27.52 15.34 8.14
CA PRO A 36 -28.76 15.57 7.37
C PRO A 36 -28.98 17.06 7.05
N THR A 37 -28.37 17.94 7.85
CA THR A 37 -28.46 19.40 7.66
C THR A 37 -27.50 19.85 6.57
N ALA A 38 -27.98 20.59 5.60
CA ALA A 38 -27.12 21.19 4.57
C ALA A 38 -26.09 22.14 5.19
N TYR A 39 -24.93 22.24 4.54
CA TYR A 39 -23.95 23.29 4.91
C TYR A 39 -24.56 24.69 4.73
N GLY A 40 -24.02 25.67 5.39
CA GLY A 40 -24.49 27.05 5.39
C GLY A 40 -24.69 27.56 6.80
N THR A 41 -25.89 28.04 7.11
CA THR A 41 -26.24 28.55 8.45
C THR A 41 -27.15 27.56 9.15
N LYS A 42 -26.74 27.05 10.31
CA LYS A 42 -27.55 26.20 11.20
C LYS A 42 -28.11 27.07 12.32
N THR A 43 -29.41 26.93 12.57
CA THR A 43 -30.05 27.52 13.76
C THR A 43 -30.12 26.47 14.86
N ARG A 44 -29.54 26.74 16.00
CA ARG A 44 -29.52 25.84 17.17
C ARG A 44 -30.86 25.91 17.92
N PRO A 45 -31.14 24.91 18.76
CA PRO A 45 -32.36 24.94 19.60
C PRO A 45 -32.47 26.16 20.52
N ASP A 46 -31.36 26.79 20.89
CA ASP A 46 -31.30 28.01 21.70
C ASP A 46 -31.54 29.30 20.89
N GLY A 47 -31.82 29.17 19.58
CA GLY A 47 -32.07 30.26 18.66
C GLY A 47 -30.82 30.95 18.08
N ARG A 48 -29.62 30.52 18.43
CA ARG A 48 -28.39 31.03 17.83
C ARG A 48 -28.18 30.49 16.43
N THR A 49 -27.62 31.31 15.57
CA THR A 49 -27.19 30.90 14.22
C THR A 49 -25.69 30.73 14.15
N GLU A 50 -25.26 29.69 13.47
CA GLU A 50 -23.86 29.34 13.28
C GLU A 50 -23.62 29.09 11.80
N ASN A 51 -22.45 29.52 11.30
CA ASN A 51 -21.98 29.17 9.98
C ASN A 51 -21.21 27.84 10.06
N ILE A 52 -21.74 26.80 9.43
CA ILE A 52 -21.16 25.45 9.42
C ILE A 52 -20.44 25.12 8.10
N GLY A 53 -19.99 26.15 7.39
CA GLY A 53 -19.16 26.01 6.19
C GLY A 53 -19.98 25.76 4.91
N THR A 54 -19.32 25.21 3.91
CA THR A 54 -19.90 24.84 2.62
C THR A 54 -19.46 23.41 2.27
N ASP A 55 -20.09 22.79 1.27
CA ASP A 55 -19.71 21.45 0.79
C ASP A 55 -18.24 21.37 0.36
N SER A 56 -17.71 22.45 -0.20
CA SER A 56 -16.29 22.53 -0.63
C SER A 56 -15.34 23.01 0.46
N ALA A 57 -15.83 23.62 1.52
CA ALA A 57 -15.06 24.15 2.62
C ALA A 57 -15.81 23.97 3.97
N PRO A 58 -15.94 22.75 4.48
CA PRO A 58 -16.54 22.48 5.77
C PRO A 58 -15.68 23.11 6.88
N VAL A 59 -16.31 23.52 7.98
CA VAL A 59 -15.58 23.99 9.16
C VAL A 59 -14.74 22.86 9.73
N THR A 60 -13.54 23.21 10.22
CA THR A 60 -12.69 22.25 10.94
C THR A 60 -13.31 21.96 12.30
N PRO A 61 -13.58 20.69 12.65
CA PRO A 61 -14.07 20.34 13.98
C PRO A 61 -13.09 20.80 15.06
N ALA A 62 -13.61 21.37 16.13
CA ALA A 62 -12.85 21.70 17.32
C ALA A 62 -13.18 20.70 18.44
N ASP A 63 -12.22 20.45 19.32
CA ASP A 63 -12.45 19.61 20.51
C ASP A 63 -13.15 20.45 21.58
N SER A 64 -14.47 20.56 21.46
CA SER A 64 -15.31 21.32 22.38
C SER A 64 -16.62 20.58 22.66
N VAL A 65 -17.19 20.84 23.85
CA VAL A 65 -18.49 20.27 24.25
C VAL A 65 -19.59 20.65 23.24
N GLN A 66 -19.46 21.82 22.62
CA GLN A 66 -20.43 22.31 21.66
C GLN A 66 -20.37 21.53 20.34
N ASP A 67 -19.17 21.20 19.87
CA ASP A 67 -19.00 20.41 18.67
C ASP A 67 -19.49 18.95 18.86
N GLU A 68 -19.33 18.41 20.08
CA GLU A 68 -19.91 17.10 20.41
C GLU A 68 -21.44 17.14 20.31
N TYR A 69 -22.10 18.15 20.85
CA TYR A 69 -23.56 18.30 20.72
C TYR A 69 -23.99 18.42 19.24
N ASP A 70 -23.26 19.19 18.46
CA ASP A 70 -23.57 19.36 17.04
C ASP A 70 -23.41 18.07 16.24
N VAL A 71 -22.43 17.25 16.59
CA VAL A 71 -22.25 15.90 16.00
C VAL A 71 -23.42 14.99 16.35
N PHE A 72 -23.87 14.97 17.61
CA PHE A 72 -25.00 14.13 18.02
C PHE A 72 -26.32 14.57 17.39
N ASP A 73 -26.57 15.88 17.29
CA ASP A 73 -27.77 16.42 16.65
C ASP A 73 -27.88 16.07 15.16
N ASP A 74 -26.74 15.94 14.48
CA ASP A 74 -26.66 15.64 13.05
C ASP A 74 -26.38 14.16 12.76
N LEU A 75 -26.45 13.27 13.77
CA LEU A 75 -26.17 11.85 13.57
C LEU A 75 -27.37 11.12 12.98
N LEU A 76 -27.19 10.52 11.80
CA LEU A 76 -28.21 9.67 11.15
C LEU A 76 -28.16 8.23 11.66
N ALA A 77 -26.95 7.73 11.89
CA ALA A 77 -26.72 6.38 12.36
C ALA A 77 -25.38 6.28 13.07
N ALA A 78 -25.24 5.31 13.96
CA ALA A 78 -23.98 4.94 14.57
C ALA A 78 -23.83 3.41 14.56
N LYS A 79 -22.62 2.94 14.25
CA LYS A 79 -22.26 1.53 14.29
C LYS A 79 -21.06 1.37 15.22
N ARG A 80 -21.13 0.44 16.16
CA ARG A 80 -19.93 0.00 16.88
C ARG A 80 -19.00 -0.69 15.90
N ILE A 81 -17.74 -0.30 15.88
CA ILE A 81 -16.70 -0.91 15.07
C ILE A 81 -15.83 -1.86 15.88
N THR A 82 -15.39 -2.92 15.22
CA THR A 82 -14.58 -4.01 15.76
C THR A 82 -13.36 -4.24 14.87
N SER A 83 -12.46 -5.12 15.25
CA SER A 83 -11.27 -5.47 14.44
C SER A 83 -11.61 -5.95 13.02
N SER A 84 -12.82 -6.51 12.79
CA SER A 84 -13.27 -6.92 11.46
C SER A 84 -13.75 -5.77 10.56
N ASP A 85 -13.97 -4.61 11.14
CA ASP A 85 -14.42 -3.40 10.43
C ASP A 85 -13.25 -2.45 10.07
N VAL A 86 -12.02 -2.82 10.44
CA VAL A 86 -10.81 -1.99 10.25
C VAL A 86 -9.77 -2.76 9.45
N SER A 87 -9.10 -2.10 8.52
CA SER A 87 -7.98 -2.66 7.76
C SER A 87 -7.07 -1.55 7.26
N PHE A 88 -5.80 -1.87 7.11
CA PHE A 88 -4.93 -1.05 6.28
C PHE A 88 -5.39 -1.12 4.83
N ALA A 89 -5.26 -0.01 4.13
CA ALA A 89 -5.62 0.07 2.72
C ALA A 89 -4.47 0.67 1.91
N CYS A 90 -4.38 0.28 0.65
CA CYS A 90 -3.52 0.89 -0.34
C CYS A 90 -4.32 1.24 -1.60
N PRO A 91 -3.80 2.12 -2.47
CA PRO A 91 -4.42 2.38 -3.77
C PRO A 91 -4.66 1.09 -4.55
N ARG A 92 -5.81 0.96 -5.18
CA ARG A 92 -6.13 -0.21 -6.01
C ARG A 92 -5.50 -0.07 -7.38
N ILE A 93 -4.64 -1.00 -7.75
CA ILE A 93 -4.03 -1.10 -9.07
C ILE A 93 -4.43 -2.44 -9.65
N ASN A 94 -5.38 -2.44 -10.59
CA ASN A 94 -5.78 -3.67 -11.28
C ASN A 94 -4.73 -4.02 -12.33
N TRP A 95 -4.44 -5.32 -12.47
CA TRP A 95 -3.70 -5.77 -13.62
C TRP A 95 -4.50 -5.52 -14.91
N THR A 96 -3.85 -4.99 -15.91
CA THR A 96 -4.44 -4.71 -17.22
C THR A 96 -3.42 -5.02 -18.30
N THR A 97 -3.84 -5.79 -19.30
CA THR A 97 -2.97 -6.14 -20.44
C THR A 97 -2.48 -4.88 -21.17
N GLY A 98 -1.23 -4.90 -21.57
CA GLY A 98 -0.60 -3.77 -22.25
C GLY A 98 -0.08 -2.66 -21.34
N THR A 99 -0.20 -2.81 -20.04
CA THR A 99 0.32 -1.85 -19.06
C THR A 99 1.73 -2.24 -18.64
N THR A 100 2.61 -1.24 -18.52
CA THR A 100 3.95 -1.44 -17.95
C THR A 100 3.92 -1.10 -16.47
N TYR A 101 4.28 -2.07 -15.63
CA TYR A 101 4.34 -1.93 -14.18
C TYR A 101 5.76 -1.61 -13.72
N ASP A 102 5.85 -0.91 -12.60
CA ASP A 102 7.12 -0.59 -11.97
C ASP A 102 7.69 -1.80 -11.24
N ILE A 103 9.01 -1.85 -11.12
CA ILE A 103 9.69 -2.86 -10.32
C ILE A 103 9.68 -2.47 -8.85
N TYR A 104 9.47 -3.43 -7.94
CA TYR A 104 9.70 -3.23 -6.51
C TYR A 104 11.19 -3.05 -6.24
N ARG A 105 11.64 -1.80 -6.02
CA ARG A 105 13.04 -1.44 -5.82
C ARG A 105 13.22 -0.53 -4.60
N HIS A 106 14.33 -0.74 -3.89
CA HIS A 106 14.69 0.06 -2.73
C HIS A 106 15.36 1.39 -3.08
N ASP A 107 15.85 1.57 -4.31
CA ASP A 107 16.74 2.65 -4.74
C ASP A 107 16.03 3.72 -5.58
N TYR A 108 14.71 3.78 -5.58
CA TYR A 108 14.00 4.90 -6.19
C TYR A 108 14.34 6.22 -5.50
N GLY A 109 14.49 7.26 -6.29
CA GLY A 109 14.90 8.58 -5.85
C GLY A 109 16.41 8.78 -5.83
N ASN A 110 16.81 9.96 -5.40
CA ASN A 110 18.22 10.29 -5.23
C ASN A 110 18.67 9.91 -3.80
N ARG A 111 19.39 8.84 -3.67
CA ARG A 111 19.92 8.36 -2.38
C ARG A 111 21.30 8.87 -2.03
N ILE A 112 21.99 9.47 -2.99
CA ILE A 112 23.32 10.04 -2.81
C ILE A 112 23.20 11.56 -2.82
N THR A 113 23.40 12.19 -1.68
CA THR A 113 23.37 13.65 -1.57
C THR A 113 24.37 14.29 -2.53
N GLY A 114 23.90 15.30 -3.26
CA GLY A 114 24.71 16.05 -4.22
C GLY A 114 24.81 15.45 -5.62
N THR A 115 24.07 14.36 -5.93
CA THR A 115 23.96 13.83 -7.28
C THR A 115 22.64 14.28 -7.93
N THR A 116 22.65 14.45 -9.24
CA THR A 116 21.48 14.79 -10.06
C THR A 116 20.82 13.53 -10.66
N ASN A 117 21.44 12.37 -10.53
CA ASN A 117 20.93 11.13 -11.07
C ASN A 117 19.86 10.55 -10.13
N ILE A 118 18.61 10.74 -10.50
CA ILE A 118 17.46 10.18 -9.81
C ILE A 118 17.12 8.84 -10.46
N GLN A 119 17.08 7.77 -9.69
CA GLN A 119 16.52 6.51 -10.13
C GLN A 119 15.00 6.63 -10.11
N ALA A 120 14.39 6.82 -11.27
CA ALA A 120 12.94 6.84 -11.41
C ALA A 120 12.40 5.47 -11.82
N ALA A 121 11.15 5.19 -11.46
CA ALA A 121 10.36 4.09 -11.98
C ALA A 121 9.95 4.35 -13.44
N HIS A 122 9.40 3.35 -14.12
CA HIS A 122 8.83 3.53 -15.46
C HIS A 122 7.70 4.58 -15.46
N SER A 123 6.86 4.58 -14.43
CA SER A 123 5.80 5.58 -14.22
C SER A 123 6.32 7.01 -13.97
N GLY A 124 7.61 7.18 -13.77
CA GLY A 124 8.23 8.44 -13.36
C GLY A 124 8.29 8.64 -11.84
N ALA A 125 7.77 7.71 -11.04
CA ALA A 125 7.85 7.79 -9.58
C ALA A 125 9.30 7.78 -9.10
N THR A 126 9.62 8.66 -8.16
CA THR A 126 10.94 8.81 -7.55
C THR A 126 11.01 8.29 -6.12
N ASN A 127 9.97 7.61 -5.69
CA ASN A 127 9.91 6.89 -4.42
C ASN A 127 9.01 5.66 -4.56
N LEU A 128 9.13 4.72 -3.64
CA LEU A 128 8.39 3.46 -3.70
C LEU A 128 6.89 3.63 -3.43
N TYR A 129 6.49 4.68 -2.70
CA TYR A 129 5.08 4.90 -2.35
C TYR A 129 4.23 5.32 -3.54
N ASP A 130 4.84 5.99 -4.51
CA ASP A 130 4.17 6.48 -5.72
C ASP A 130 4.33 5.51 -6.91
N ALA A 131 5.15 4.46 -6.75
CA ALA A 131 5.44 3.51 -7.81
C ALA A 131 4.34 2.43 -7.93
N ASN A 132 3.97 2.09 -9.17
CA ASN A 132 2.94 1.09 -9.49
C ASN A 132 3.55 -0.32 -9.53
N PHE A 133 4.13 -0.78 -8.42
CA PHE A 133 4.90 -2.03 -8.36
C PHE A 133 4.09 -3.25 -7.92
N TYR A 134 2.80 -3.11 -7.67
CA TYR A 134 1.92 -4.22 -7.30
C TYR A 134 0.63 -4.16 -8.10
N VAL A 135 -0.04 -5.30 -8.23
CA VAL A 135 -1.28 -5.43 -8.97
C VAL A 135 -2.27 -6.34 -8.26
N LEU A 136 -3.55 -6.06 -8.45
CA LEU A 136 -4.67 -6.93 -8.13
C LEU A 136 -5.12 -7.62 -9.43
N ASN A 137 -5.11 -8.94 -9.46
CA ASN A 137 -5.59 -9.71 -10.62
C ASN A 137 -7.11 -9.97 -10.58
N SER A 138 -7.62 -10.65 -11.60
CA SER A 138 -9.05 -10.99 -11.72
C SER A 138 -9.56 -11.97 -10.64
N ASN A 139 -8.67 -12.72 -10.01
CA ASN A 139 -8.95 -13.66 -8.91
C ASN A 139 -8.82 -13.02 -7.52
N PHE A 140 -8.68 -11.70 -7.43
CA PHE A 140 -8.41 -10.97 -6.20
C PHE A 140 -7.11 -11.39 -5.50
N GLU A 141 -6.13 -11.84 -6.27
CA GLU A 141 -4.78 -12.13 -5.82
C GLU A 141 -3.90 -10.91 -6.03
N VAL A 142 -3.06 -10.58 -5.05
CA VAL A 142 -2.15 -9.44 -5.09
C VAL A 142 -0.73 -9.91 -5.32
N TYR A 143 -0.08 -9.32 -6.30
CA TYR A 143 1.31 -9.61 -6.66
C TYR A 143 2.16 -8.35 -6.62
N LYS A 144 3.42 -8.47 -6.22
CA LYS A 144 4.42 -7.42 -6.46
C LYS A 144 5.29 -7.77 -7.67
N CYS A 145 5.59 -6.77 -8.48
CA CYS A 145 6.44 -6.89 -9.64
C CYS A 145 7.91 -6.85 -9.20
N LEU A 146 8.65 -7.91 -9.49
CA LEU A 146 10.09 -8.01 -9.23
C LEU A 146 10.93 -7.67 -10.46
N ASP A 147 10.43 -7.99 -11.65
CA ASP A 147 11.04 -7.63 -12.93
C ASP A 147 9.94 -7.36 -13.97
N ASN A 148 10.14 -6.33 -14.79
CA ASN A 148 9.20 -5.88 -15.82
C ASN A 148 9.77 -6.02 -17.24
N ASP A 149 10.68 -6.96 -17.43
CA ASP A 149 11.34 -7.23 -18.73
C ASP A 149 11.81 -5.95 -19.44
N ASN A 150 12.63 -5.16 -18.74
CA ASN A 150 13.17 -3.90 -19.26
C ASN A 150 12.11 -2.86 -19.69
N ASN A 151 11.04 -2.74 -18.93
CA ASN A 151 9.91 -1.84 -19.18
C ASN A 151 9.05 -2.23 -20.38
N THR A 152 8.93 -3.52 -20.66
CA THR A 152 8.00 -4.04 -21.65
C THR A 152 6.57 -4.07 -21.08
N PRO A 153 5.51 -3.81 -21.86
CA PRO A 153 4.15 -3.96 -21.38
C PRO A 153 3.81 -5.41 -21.00
N SER A 154 3.16 -5.60 -19.84
CA SER A 154 2.68 -6.92 -19.40
C SER A 154 1.48 -7.36 -20.23
N THR A 155 1.50 -8.60 -20.71
CA THR A 155 0.44 -9.17 -21.53
C THR A 155 -0.15 -10.45 -20.94
N ILE A 156 0.49 -11.00 -19.91
CA ILE A 156 0.07 -12.24 -19.24
C ILE A 156 -0.26 -11.92 -17.77
N GLU A 157 -1.52 -12.14 -17.40
CA GLU A 157 -1.98 -11.93 -16.03
C GLU A 157 -1.30 -12.92 -15.07
N PRO A 158 -0.66 -12.46 -13.98
CA PRO A 158 -0.13 -13.35 -12.96
C PRO A 158 -1.26 -14.06 -12.22
N THR A 159 -1.16 -15.38 -12.03
CA THR A 159 -2.16 -16.18 -11.33
C THR A 159 -1.52 -17.25 -10.45
N GLY A 160 -2.20 -17.62 -9.37
CA GLY A 160 -1.79 -18.68 -8.45
C GLY A 160 -1.08 -18.19 -7.19
N ALA A 161 -1.28 -18.91 -6.10
CA ALA A 161 -0.83 -18.53 -4.74
C ALA A 161 0.54 -19.18 -4.37
N SER A 162 1.43 -19.39 -5.33
CA SER A 162 2.77 -19.94 -5.06
C SER A 162 3.65 -18.93 -4.33
N ILE A 163 4.40 -19.41 -3.33
CA ILE A 163 5.44 -18.61 -2.65
C ILE A 163 6.72 -18.43 -3.48
N LEU A 164 6.86 -19.20 -4.54
CA LEU A 164 7.98 -19.07 -5.48
C LEU A 164 7.75 -17.87 -6.39
N ILE A 165 8.82 -17.39 -7.00
CA ILE A 165 8.72 -16.36 -8.03
C ILE A 165 8.00 -16.94 -9.23
N LEU A 166 6.96 -16.26 -9.68
CA LEU A 166 6.21 -16.58 -10.89
C LEU A 166 6.84 -15.81 -12.05
N GLU A 167 7.36 -16.52 -13.02
CA GLU A 167 7.78 -15.96 -14.30
C GLU A 167 6.69 -16.20 -15.34
N THR A 168 6.16 -15.12 -15.90
CA THR A 168 5.16 -15.17 -16.97
C THR A 168 5.85 -15.13 -18.34
N SER A 169 5.19 -15.68 -19.38
CA SER A 169 5.80 -15.80 -20.71
C SER A 169 6.08 -14.46 -21.40
N ASP A 170 5.60 -13.36 -20.85
CA ASP A 170 5.93 -11.99 -21.26
C ASP A 170 7.20 -11.44 -20.59
N GLY A 171 7.95 -12.29 -19.86
CA GLY A 171 9.21 -11.93 -19.22
C GLY A 171 9.08 -11.27 -17.85
N TYR A 172 7.87 -11.01 -17.39
CA TYR A 172 7.65 -10.46 -16.06
C TYR A 172 7.93 -11.49 -14.97
N LYS A 173 8.44 -11.01 -13.82
CA LYS A 173 8.62 -11.81 -12.61
C LYS A 173 7.81 -11.21 -11.47
N TRP A 174 6.88 -12.02 -10.98
CA TRP A 174 5.93 -11.63 -9.96
C TRP A 174 6.15 -12.42 -8.67
N LYS A 175 5.82 -11.81 -7.55
CA LYS A 175 5.76 -12.51 -6.26
C LYS A 175 4.37 -12.35 -5.67
N TYR A 176 3.73 -13.48 -5.41
CA TYR A 176 2.44 -13.51 -4.73
C TYR A 176 2.55 -12.95 -3.31
N MET A 177 1.59 -12.15 -2.92
CA MET A 177 1.54 -11.51 -1.61
C MET A 177 0.40 -12.08 -0.76
N TYR A 178 -0.83 -11.97 -1.25
CA TYR A 178 -2.03 -12.49 -0.58
C TYR A 178 -3.22 -12.53 -1.56
N THR A 179 -4.27 -13.24 -1.16
CA THR A 179 -5.57 -13.23 -1.82
C THR A 179 -6.59 -12.57 -0.91
N MET A 180 -7.36 -11.63 -1.44
CA MET A 180 -8.44 -11.00 -0.69
C MET A 180 -9.59 -11.99 -0.49
N SER A 181 -9.97 -12.25 0.76
CA SER A 181 -11.15 -13.07 1.08
C SER A 181 -12.44 -12.35 0.65
N ALA A 182 -13.54 -13.09 0.52
CA ALA A 182 -14.84 -12.49 0.18
C ALA A 182 -15.27 -11.40 1.19
N ALA A 183 -14.97 -11.57 2.48
CA ALA A 183 -15.24 -10.57 3.49
C ALA A 183 -14.40 -9.30 3.30
N GLN A 184 -13.13 -9.44 2.94
CA GLN A 184 -12.27 -8.30 2.67
C GLN A 184 -12.68 -7.56 1.39
N GLN A 185 -13.10 -8.28 0.36
CA GLN A 185 -13.65 -7.69 -0.85
C GLN A 185 -14.91 -6.88 -0.53
N ALA A 186 -15.83 -7.45 0.27
CA ALA A 186 -17.09 -6.77 0.63
C ALA A 186 -16.86 -5.51 1.48
N ASN A 187 -15.88 -5.53 2.40
CA ASN A 187 -15.69 -4.46 3.38
C ASN A 187 -14.64 -3.42 2.96
N PHE A 188 -13.60 -3.82 2.22
CA PHE A 188 -12.39 -3.00 2.01
C PHE A 188 -11.96 -2.87 0.55
N LEU A 189 -12.75 -3.33 -0.42
CA LEU A 189 -12.47 -3.13 -1.83
C LEU A 189 -13.41 -2.06 -2.40
N SER A 190 -12.82 -0.97 -2.86
CA SER A 190 -13.53 0.10 -3.57
C SER A 190 -12.95 0.29 -4.98
N THR A 191 -13.41 1.30 -5.68
CA THR A 191 -12.84 1.70 -6.97
C THR A 191 -11.38 2.13 -6.83
N ASP A 192 -11.06 2.84 -5.75
CA ASP A 192 -9.77 3.52 -5.58
C ASP A 192 -8.83 2.83 -4.58
N PHE A 193 -9.38 2.01 -3.68
CA PHE A 193 -8.63 1.40 -2.59
C PHE A 193 -8.91 -0.10 -2.46
N MET A 194 -7.92 -0.83 -1.97
CA MET A 194 -8.03 -2.23 -1.57
C MET A 194 -7.44 -2.45 -0.18
N GLY A 195 -8.03 -3.37 0.59
CA GLY A 195 -7.54 -3.76 1.90
C GLY A 195 -6.24 -4.55 1.81
N ILE A 196 -5.34 -4.33 2.76
CA ILE A 196 -4.08 -5.08 2.90
C ILE A 196 -4.32 -6.23 3.86
N SER A 197 -4.00 -7.44 3.40
CA SER A 197 -4.07 -8.67 4.22
C SER A 197 -2.70 -9.24 4.47
N THR A 198 -2.60 -9.98 5.56
CA THR A 198 -1.48 -10.88 5.81
C THR A 198 -1.82 -12.29 5.33
N ASN A 199 -0.87 -12.94 4.67
CA ASN A 199 -0.95 -14.36 4.33
C ASN A 199 0.09 -15.12 5.15
N SER A 200 -0.34 -16.03 6.02
CA SER A 200 0.54 -16.75 6.93
C SER A 200 1.61 -17.57 6.20
N THR A 201 1.25 -18.21 5.08
CA THR A 201 2.20 -18.97 4.27
C THR A 201 3.27 -18.07 3.67
N THR A 202 2.88 -16.92 3.10
CA THR A 202 3.83 -15.94 2.56
C THR A 202 4.73 -15.39 3.67
N THR A 203 4.15 -15.05 4.82
CA THR A 203 4.90 -14.50 5.96
C THR A 203 5.91 -15.50 6.54
N THR A 204 5.50 -16.76 6.72
CA THR A 204 6.36 -17.83 7.27
C THR A 204 7.53 -18.17 6.33
N ASN A 205 7.32 -18.07 5.01
CA ASN A 205 8.35 -18.35 4.02
C ASN A 205 9.20 -17.13 3.64
N ALA A 206 8.83 -15.94 4.11
CA ALA A 206 9.63 -14.74 3.91
C ALA A 206 10.91 -14.82 4.78
N LYS A 207 12.05 -14.52 4.16
CA LYS A 207 13.34 -14.41 4.86
C LYS A 207 13.82 -12.97 4.76
N ASP A 208 14.02 -12.33 5.88
CA ASP A 208 14.57 -10.98 5.92
C ASP A 208 15.99 -10.97 5.34
N GLY A 209 16.28 -9.98 4.49
CA GLY A 209 17.55 -9.88 3.77
C GLY A 209 17.76 -10.87 2.62
N SER A 210 16.75 -11.70 2.30
CA SER A 210 16.84 -12.61 1.15
C SER A 210 16.87 -11.84 -0.18
N ILE A 211 17.75 -12.28 -1.09
CA ILE A 211 17.78 -11.75 -2.46
C ILE A 211 16.76 -12.52 -3.30
N ASP A 212 15.70 -11.84 -3.71
CA ASP A 212 14.67 -12.44 -4.57
C ASP A 212 15.06 -12.40 -6.05
N ILE A 213 15.76 -11.32 -6.49
CA ILE A 213 16.11 -11.14 -7.90
C ILE A 213 17.41 -10.36 -8.06
N ILE A 214 18.15 -10.69 -9.11
CA ILE A 214 19.35 -9.96 -9.54
C ILE A 214 19.10 -9.45 -10.95
N LYS A 215 19.22 -8.13 -11.16
CA LYS A 215 19.09 -7.53 -12.48
C LYS A 215 20.44 -7.04 -12.98
N ILE A 216 20.85 -7.52 -14.18
CA ILE A 216 22.05 -7.05 -14.83
C ILE A 216 21.79 -5.64 -15.40
N LYS A 217 22.49 -4.63 -14.85
CA LYS A 217 22.36 -3.25 -15.32
C LYS A 217 23.15 -3.00 -16.59
N THR A 218 24.37 -3.55 -16.65
CA THR A 218 25.28 -3.41 -17.78
C THR A 218 25.88 -4.77 -18.06
N PRO A 219 25.49 -5.44 -19.16
CA PRO A 219 26.09 -6.71 -19.51
C PRO A 219 27.57 -6.53 -19.86
N GLY A 220 28.39 -7.51 -19.52
CA GLY A 220 29.78 -7.58 -19.95
C GLY A 220 29.92 -7.81 -21.43
N THR A 221 31.11 -7.55 -21.97
CA THR A 221 31.45 -7.85 -23.37
C THR A 221 32.70 -8.73 -23.43
N GLY A 222 32.80 -9.60 -24.44
CA GLY A 222 33.98 -10.42 -24.70
C GLY A 222 34.14 -11.63 -23.78
N GLY A 223 33.12 -11.97 -22.99
CA GLY A 223 33.10 -13.19 -22.20
C GLY A 223 32.81 -14.44 -23.04
N THR A 224 33.18 -15.61 -22.53
CA THR A 224 32.79 -16.89 -23.13
C THR A 224 31.36 -17.22 -22.68
N ALA A 225 30.46 -17.52 -23.62
CA ALA A 225 29.11 -17.95 -23.28
C ALA A 225 29.16 -19.29 -22.53
N GLY A 226 28.43 -19.39 -21.43
CA GLY A 226 28.35 -20.59 -20.61
C GLY A 226 27.52 -20.33 -19.34
N THR A 227 27.18 -21.41 -18.64
CA THR A 227 26.53 -21.30 -17.33
C THR A 227 27.55 -21.42 -16.24
N PHE A 228 27.66 -20.37 -15.43
CA PHE A 228 28.58 -20.30 -14.29
C PHE A 228 27.77 -20.36 -13.00
N THR A 229 27.98 -21.40 -12.21
CA THR A 229 27.27 -21.64 -10.94
C THR A 229 28.09 -21.20 -9.75
N ASN A 230 27.41 -20.96 -8.62
CA ASN A 230 28.04 -20.62 -7.33
C ASN A 230 28.92 -19.34 -7.38
N ILE A 231 28.57 -18.40 -8.23
CA ILE A 231 29.25 -17.10 -8.25
C ILE A 231 28.93 -16.36 -6.95
N PRO A 232 29.94 -16.01 -6.14
CA PRO A 232 29.70 -15.36 -4.85
C PRO A 232 29.19 -13.94 -5.04
N ILE A 233 28.11 -13.60 -4.30
CA ILE A 233 27.60 -12.23 -4.20
C ILE A 233 28.40 -11.54 -3.09
N ARG A 234 29.03 -10.41 -3.40
CA ARG A 234 29.77 -9.61 -2.43
C ARG A 234 28.85 -8.56 -1.80
N GLY A 235 28.89 -8.48 -0.48
CA GLY A 235 28.10 -7.55 0.34
C GLY A 235 28.40 -7.77 1.81
N ASP A 236 27.56 -7.21 2.66
CA ASP A 236 27.61 -7.35 4.12
C ASP A 236 26.90 -8.64 4.62
N GLY A 237 26.21 -9.35 3.73
CA GLY A 237 25.64 -10.65 3.98
C GLY A 237 26.65 -11.80 3.81
N ALA A 238 26.24 -13.01 4.16
CA ALA A 238 27.04 -14.23 4.05
C ALA A 238 26.38 -15.28 3.16
N ASN A 239 27.22 -16.07 2.46
CA ASN A 239 26.82 -17.25 1.68
C ASN A 239 25.88 -16.99 0.49
N GLY A 240 25.73 -15.75 0.04
CA GLY A 240 24.98 -15.44 -1.17
C GLY A 240 25.74 -15.90 -2.42
N THR A 241 25.11 -16.72 -3.26
CA THR A 241 25.64 -17.11 -4.57
C THR A 241 24.56 -16.97 -5.64
N CYS A 242 24.98 -16.78 -6.89
CA CYS A 242 24.11 -16.78 -8.05
C CYS A 242 24.64 -17.69 -9.15
N THR A 243 23.77 -18.01 -10.08
CA THR A 243 24.12 -18.65 -11.35
C THR A 243 23.94 -17.62 -12.47
N VAL A 244 24.93 -17.51 -13.33
CA VAL A 244 24.93 -16.56 -14.45
C VAL A 244 25.08 -17.30 -15.75
#